data_0ab34936a37889336f464640f5541b95
#
_entry.id   0ab34936a37889336f464640f5541b95
#
_cell.length_a   1.000
_cell.length_b   1.000
_cell.length_c   1.000
_cell.angle_alpha   90.00
_cell.angle_beta   90.00
_cell.angle_gamma   90.00
#
_symmetry.space_group_name_H-M   'P 1'
#
loop_
_entity.id
_entity.type
_entity.pdbx_description
1 polymer ?
#
loop_
_entity_poly.entity_id
_entity_poly.type
_entity_poly.pdbx_seq_one_letter_code
_entity_poly.pdbx_strand_id
1 'polypeptide(L)'
;MDYDLVEIAATYDRARALTPEALSVWKRALTRDIDRAVVSRAVDVGCGTGRFSELLAGEFNCRVVGIDPSKKMLGEARRKVPTRGIIFMEGSGEAIPLPDRSADLEFMSMVYHHFADKAAVAREGRRVLRPGGYVCIRNSTRETDFPHRRFFPAMESLIASDLPSRQDIKAVFGENGFTVVVAEVVKQVMAPNWEAFIAKTALRADSLLARLSDDEFQHGLSAMENHEHRGSSVTEEIDWFVFRRD
;
A
#
# COMPACT_ATOMS: atom_id res chain seq x y z
N MET A 1 -9.62 -3.64 9.73
CA MET A 1 -8.91 -4.76 10.42
C MET A 1 -8.11 -4.13 11.53
N ASP A 2 -8.23 -4.60 12.77
CA ASP A 2 -7.46 -4.07 13.89
C ASP A 2 -6.15 -4.86 14.01
N TYR A 3 -5.07 -4.28 13.52
CA TYR A 3 -3.72 -4.89 13.52
C TYR A 3 -3.11 -5.03 14.92
N ASP A 4 -3.72 -4.42 15.96
CA ASP A 4 -3.29 -4.58 17.34
C ASP A 4 -3.86 -5.83 18.02
N LEU A 5 -4.92 -6.45 17.48
CA LEU A 5 -5.55 -7.64 18.02
C LEU A 5 -4.92 -8.97 17.59
N VAL A 6 -4.04 -8.99 16.61
CA VAL A 6 -3.51 -10.22 16.02
C VAL A 6 -1.99 -10.27 16.16
N GLU A 7 -1.41 -11.45 16.41
CA GLU A 7 0.06 -11.71 16.37
C GLU A 7 0.67 -11.51 14.96
N ILE A 8 0.00 -10.72 14.12
CA ILE A 8 0.33 -10.53 12.70
C ILE A 8 1.62 -9.72 12.53
N ALA A 9 1.97 -8.81 13.46
CA ALA A 9 3.11 -7.92 13.22
C ALA A 9 4.43 -8.66 12.94
N ALA A 10 4.70 -9.79 13.60
CA ALA A 10 5.91 -10.57 13.38
C ALA A 10 5.87 -11.40 12.09
N THR A 11 4.68 -11.85 11.66
CA THR A 11 4.48 -12.63 10.43
C THR A 11 4.15 -11.73 9.23
N TYR A 12 3.65 -10.52 9.47
CA TYR A 12 3.21 -9.56 8.45
C TYR A 12 4.31 -9.25 7.43
N ASP A 13 5.51 -8.94 7.89
CA ASP A 13 6.62 -8.61 6.99
C ASP A 13 6.98 -9.76 6.07
N ARG A 14 6.97 -10.99 6.60
CA ARG A 14 7.25 -12.19 5.79
C ARG A 14 6.14 -12.45 4.77
N ALA A 15 4.89 -12.34 5.20
CA ALA A 15 3.74 -12.58 4.35
C ALA A 15 3.55 -11.49 3.27
N ARG A 16 3.91 -10.25 3.61
CA ARG A 16 3.79 -9.07 2.73
C ARG A 16 5.12 -8.64 2.12
N ALA A 17 6.20 -9.43 2.28
CA ALA A 17 7.49 -9.12 1.69
C ALA A 17 7.38 -8.92 0.18
N LEU A 18 7.95 -7.82 -0.30
CA LEU A 18 8.16 -7.60 -1.72
C LEU A 18 9.43 -8.32 -2.16
N THR A 19 9.40 -8.92 -3.34
CA THR A 19 10.62 -9.45 -3.95
C THR A 19 11.58 -8.30 -4.30
N PRO A 20 12.89 -8.55 -4.44
CA PRO A 20 13.83 -7.52 -4.90
C PRO A 20 13.42 -6.90 -6.24
N GLU A 21 12.86 -7.70 -7.15
CA GLU A 21 12.35 -7.28 -8.43
C GLU A 21 11.16 -6.34 -8.28
N ALA A 22 10.19 -6.69 -7.43
CA ALA A 22 9.03 -5.85 -7.13
C ALA A 22 9.47 -4.52 -6.50
N LEU A 23 10.41 -4.56 -5.55
CA LEU A 23 10.95 -3.34 -4.93
C LEU A 23 11.63 -2.44 -5.97
N SER A 24 12.40 -3.03 -6.90
CA SER A 24 13.04 -2.31 -8.00
C SER A 24 12.03 -1.65 -8.95
N VAL A 25 10.89 -2.31 -9.20
CA VAL A 25 9.80 -1.74 -10.01
C VAL A 25 9.25 -0.48 -9.34
N TRP A 26 8.96 -0.53 -8.03
CA TRP A 26 8.43 0.62 -7.28
C TRP A 26 9.43 1.76 -7.13
N LYS A 27 10.71 1.47 -6.97
CA LYS A 27 11.77 2.48 -7.01
C LYS A 27 11.75 3.25 -8.34
N ARG A 28 11.68 2.51 -9.46
CA ARG A 28 11.62 3.13 -10.81
C ARG A 28 10.35 3.96 -10.99
N ALA A 29 9.17 3.47 -10.59
CA ALA A 29 7.92 4.21 -10.71
C ALA A 29 8.00 5.55 -9.94
N LEU A 30 8.39 5.50 -8.67
CA LEU A 30 8.56 6.69 -7.84
C LEU A 30 9.53 7.72 -8.46
N THR A 31 10.69 7.27 -8.91
CA THR A 31 11.75 8.17 -9.41
C THR A 31 11.54 8.64 -10.84
N ARG A 32 10.69 7.97 -11.61
CA ARG A 32 10.24 8.41 -12.95
C ARG A 32 9.21 9.53 -12.85
N ASP A 33 8.27 9.39 -11.90
CA ASP A 33 7.04 10.18 -11.91
C ASP A 33 7.11 11.39 -10.97
N ILE A 34 8.09 11.43 -10.08
CA ILE A 34 8.27 12.49 -9.08
C ILE A 34 9.63 13.14 -9.25
N ASP A 35 9.63 14.46 -9.37
CA ASP A 35 10.87 15.22 -9.38
C ASP A 35 11.56 15.16 -8.01
N ARG A 36 12.71 14.48 -7.96
CA ARG A 36 13.50 14.32 -6.74
C ARG A 36 13.98 15.65 -6.16
N ALA A 37 14.18 16.65 -7.00
CA ALA A 37 14.72 17.95 -6.57
C ALA A 37 13.75 18.74 -5.67
N VAL A 38 12.45 18.44 -5.77
CA VAL A 38 11.44 19.16 -4.99
C VAL A 38 11.05 18.45 -3.69
N VAL A 39 11.50 17.18 -3.48
CA VAL A 39 11.15 16.38 -2.31
C VAL A 39 12.22 16.49 -1.23
N SER A 40 11.95 17.27 -0.20
CA SER A 40 12.80 17.37 1.01
C SER A 40 12.16 16.71 2.24
N ARG A 41 10.83 16.54 2.22
CA ARG A 41 10.04 15.87 3.26
C ARG A 41 8.94 15.02 2.66
N ALA A 42 8.89 13.75 3.05
CA ALA A 42 7.82 12.83 2.69
C ALA A 42 7.03 12.39 3.92
N VAL A 43 5.77 12.08 3.70
CA VAL A 43 4.87 11.45 4.67
C VAL A 43 4.45 10.10 4.12
N ASP A 44 4.71 9.03 4.87
CA ASP A 44 4.28 7.66 4.55
C ASP A 44 3.05 7.34 5.40
N VAL A 45 1.86 7.45 4.83
CA VAL A 45 0.59 7.29 5.52
C VAL A 45 0.16 5.82 5.49
N GLY A 46 -0.11 5.24 6.67
CA GLY A 46 -0.28 3.81 6.84
C GLY A 46 1.04 3.07 6.64
N CYS A 47 2.11 3.59 7.25
CA CYS A 47 3.47 3.12 7.01
C CYS A 47 3.73 1.68 7.50
N GLY A 48 2.86 1.13 8.36
CA GLY A 48 3.01 -0.20 8.94
C GLY A 48 4.38 -0.36 9.61
N THR A 49 5.15 -1.35 9.17
CA THR A 49 6.49 -1.64 9.67
C THR A 49 7.61 -0.80 9.04
N GLY A 50 7.28 0.26 8.30
CA GLY A 50 8.22 1.28 7.79
C GLY A 50 8.97 0.93 6.51
N ARG A 51 8.57 -0.11 5.79
CA ARG A 51 9.26 -0.58 4.57
C ARG A 51 9.39 0.51 3.49
N PHE A 52 8.29 1.21 3.20
CA PHE A 52 8.32 2.29 2.22
C PHE A 52 8.91 3.57 2.80
N SER A 53 8.82 3.79 4.10
CA SER A 53 9.50 4.93 4.75
C SER A 53 11.01 4.91 4.51
N GLU A 54 11.64 3.72 4.63
CA GLU A 54 13.07 3.55 4.34
C GLU A 54 13.37 3.76 2.84
N LEU A 55 12.54 3.20 1.96
CA LEU A 55 12.66 3.36 0.51
C LEU A 55 12.59 4.84 0.11
N LEU A 56 11.59 5.58 0.60
CA LEU A 56 11.41 7.00 0.31
C LEU A 56 12.61 7.83 0.79
N ALA A 57 13.08 7.59 2.02
CA ALA A 57 14.25 8.28 2.56
C ALA A 57 15.50 8.07 1.69
N GLY A 58 15.72 6.83 1.22
CA GLY A 58 16.86 6.50 0.37
C GLY A 58 16.75 7.07 -1.05
N GLU A 59 15.59 6.91 -1.70
CA GLU A 59 15.43 7.30 -3.11
C GLU A 59 15.37 8.83 -3.30
N PHE A 60 14.78 9.56 -2.35
CA PHE A 60 14.67 11.01 -2.42
C PHE A 60 15.71 11.75 -1.58
N ASN A 61 16.53 11.05 -0.78
CA ASN A 61 17.46 11.66 0.18
C ASN A 61 16.75 12.72 1.05
N CYS A 62 15.56 12.38 1.56
CA CYS A 62 14.67 13.29 2.26
C CYS A 62 14.39 12.83 3.70
N ARG A 63 13.77 13.71 4.50
CA ARG A 63 13.21 13.33 5.79
C ARG A 63 11.85 12.68 5.59
N VAL A 64 11.57 11.61 6.34
CA VAL A 64 10.30 10.87 6.26
C VAL A 64 9.60 10.86 7.61
N VAL A 65 8.30 11.10 7.59
CA VAL A 65 7.41 10.85 8.73
C VAL A 65 6.51 9.69 8.35
N GLY A 66 6.71 8.54 9.01
CA GLY A 66 5.80 7.40 8.90
C GLY A 66 4.66 7.55 9.89
N ILE A 67 3.42 7.42 9.41
CA ILE A 67 2.20 7.55 10.23
C ILE A 67 1.41 6.25 10.13
N ASP A 68 1.02 5.71 11.29
CA ASP A 68 0.18 4.52 11.37
C ASP A 68 -0.66 4.56 12.67
N PRO A 69 -1.93 4.10 12.67
CA PRO A 69 -2.73 4.03 13.88
C PRO A 69 -2.28 2.90 14.83
N SER A 70 -1.59 1.87 14.35
CA SER A 70 -1.17 0.72 15.14
C SER A 70 0.14 0.97 15.87
N LYS A 71 0.08 1.01 17.20
CA LYS A 71 1.29 1.13 18.05
C LYS A 71 2.23 -0.06 17.88
N LYS A 72 1.70 -1.26 17.63
CA LYS A 72 2.51 -2.47 17.38
C LYS A 72 3.30 -2.35 16.08
N MET A 73 2.63 -1.91 14.99
CA MET A 73 3.31 -1.67 13.71
C MET A 73 4.42 -0.62 13.84
N LEU A 74 4.14 0.49 14.51
CA LEU A 74 5.13 1.54 14.78
C LEU A 74 6.28 1.05 15.67
N GLY A 75 6.01 0.16 16.62
CA GLY A 75 7.04 -0.50 17.43
C GLY A 75 8.00 -1.32 16.58
N GLU A 76 7.48 -2.11 15.64
CA GLU A 76 8.29 -2.87 14.70
C GLU A 76 9.06 -1.96 13.72
N ALA A 77 8.43 -0.90 13.22
CA ALA A 77 9.07 0.08 12.36
C ALA A 77 10.30 0.71 13.04
N ARG A 78 10.16 1.18 14.28
CA ARG A 78 11.25 1.77 15.06
C ARG A 78 12.40 0.80 15.35
N ARG A 79 12.09 -0.50 15.46
CA ARG A 79 13.09 -1.54 15.70
C ARG A 79 13.91 -1.90 14.45
N LYS A 80 13.28 -1.85 13.26
CA LYS A 80 13.86 -2.35 12.01
C LYS A 80 14.50 -1.28 11.16
N VAL A 81 13.88 -0.11 11.12
CA VAL A 81 14.28 0.96 10.20
C VAL A 81 15.30 1.87 10.88
N PRO A 82 16.46 2.16 10.23
CA PRO A 82 17.40 3.12 10.73
C PRO A 82 16.74 4.48 10.96
N THR A 83 16.89 5.04 12.16
CA THR A 83 16.21 6.27 12.58
C THR A 83 16.77 7.56 11.95
N ARG A 84 17.82 7.47 11.15
CA ARG A 84 18.48 8.64 10.57
C ARG A 84 17.60 9.27 9.49
N GLY A 85 16.89 10.35 9.85
CA GLY A 85 15.99 11.08 8.93
C GLY A 85 14.57 10.52 8.84
N ILE A 86 14.25 9.46 9.59
CA ILE A 86 12.90 8.85 9.63
C ILE A 86 12.37 8.91 11.06
N ILE A 87 11.15 9.40 11.22
CA ILE A 87 10.41 9.36 12.49
C ILE A 87 9.06 8.68 12.28
N PHE A 88 8.56 8.02 13.32
CA PHE A 88 7.28 7.32 13.30
C PHE A 88 6.33 7.90 14.33
N MET A 89 5.11 8.24 13.92
CA MET A 89 4.07 8.87 14.73
C MET A 89 2.75 8.11 14.63
N GLU A 90 2.01 8.09 15.74
CA GLU A 90 0.63 7.60 15.73
C GLU A 90 -0.28 8.63 15.05
N GLY A 91 -1.16 8.16 14.14
CA GLY A 91 -2.11 8.99 13.41
C GLY A 91 -2.77 8.23 12.26
N SER A 92 -3.68 8.88 11.57
CA SER A 92 -4.38 8.32 10.40
C SER A 92 -4.30 9.27 9.21
N GLY A 93 -4.70 8.77 8.03
CA GLY A 93 -4.78 9.60 6.83
C GLY A 93 -5.88 10.65 6.90
N GLU A 94 -6.92 10.42 7.71
CA GLU A 94 -8.00 11.39 7.95
C GLU A 94 -7.62 12.50 8.94
N ALA A 95 -6.52 12.31 9.70
CA ALA A 95 -6.02 13.26 10.69
C ALA A 95 -4.50 13.15 10.81
N ILE A 96 -3.79 13.73 9.87
CA ILE A 96 -2.33 13.70 9.81
C ILE A 96 -1.73 14.64 10.86
N PRO A 97 -0.93 14.15 11.84
CA PRO A 97 -0.41 14.95 12.95
C PRO A 97 0.78 15.84 12.54
N LEU A 98 0.65 16.54 11.43
CA LEU A 98 1.66 17.45 10.89
C LEU A 98 1.08 18.83 10.62
N PRO A 99 1.90 19.90 10.68
CA PRO A 99 1.49 21.24 10.31
C PRO A 99 1.10 21.36 8.83
N ASP A 100 0.33 22.39 8.52
CA ASP A 100 0.01 22.75 7.15
C ASP A 100 1.28 23.00 6.33
N ARG A 101 1.26 22.61 5.06
CA ARG A 101 2.33 22.87 4.09
C ARG A 101 3.72 22.45 4.59
N SER A 102 3.79 21.32 5.30
CA SER A 102 5.02 20.82 5.92
C SER A 102 5.69 19.67 5.15
N ALA A 103 5.04 19.14 4.11
CA ALA A 103 5.52 18.03 3.29
C ALA A 103 5.51 18.36 1.80
N ASP A 104 6.30 17.63 1.04
CA ASP A 104 6.43 17.76 -0.42
C ASP A 104 5.85 16.52 -1.12
N LEU A 105 5.84 15.38 -0.42
CA LEU A 105 5.34 14.09 -0.92
C LEU A 105 4.53 13.40 0.17
N GLU A 106 3.33 12.95 -0.17
CA GLU A 106 2.54 11.99 0.60
C GLU A 106 2.49 10.67 -0.15
N PHE A 107 2.75 9.59 0.55
CA PHE A 107 2.75 8.25 -0.01
C PHE A 107 1.81 7.33 0.77
N MET A 108 1.00 6.57 0.05
CA MET A 108 0.08 5.57 0.58
C MET A 108 0.28 4.25 -0.15
N SER A 109 0.59 3.18 0.59
CA SER A 109 0.80 1.86 -0.01
C SER A 109 -0.10 0.80 0.62
N MET A 110 -1.06 0.30 -0.14
CA MET A 110 -2.01 -0.75 0.27
C MET A 110 -2.77 -0.40 1.55
N VAL A 111 -3.11 0.88 1.71
CA VAL A 111 -3.81 1.42 2.89
C VAL A 111 -5.05 2.22 2.53
N TYR A 112 -5.12 2.79 1.32
CA TYR A 112 -6.18 3.70 0.91
C TYR A 112 -7.59 3.10 1.05
N HIS A 113 -7.74 1.82 0.76
CA HIS A 113 -9.01 1.11 0.91
C HIS A 113 -9.48 0.96 2.37
N HIS A 114 -8.60 1.13 3.35
CA HIS A 114 -8.93 1.03 4.77
C HIS A 114 -9.50 2.32 5.37
N PHE A 115 -9.31 3.47 4.73
CA PHE A 115 -9.84 4.73 5.25
C PHE A 115 -11.36 4.78 5.17
N ALA A 116 -12.00 5.28 6.23
CA ALA A 116 -13.45 5.42 6.28
C ALA A 116 -13.93 6.64 5.46
N ASP A 117 -13.28 7.79 5.63
CA ASP A 117 -13.55 9.04 4.88
C ASP A 117 -12.39 9.36 3.93
N LYS A 118 -12.50 8.89 2.68
CA LYS A 118 -11.50 9.12 1.64
C LYS A 118 -11.39 10.59 1.23
N ALA A 119 -12.47 11.35 1.36
CA ALA A 119 -12.44 12.80 1.12
C ALA A 119 -11.68 13.54 2.25
N ALA A 120 -11.80 13.09 3.50
CA ALA A 120 -10.97 13.62 4.60
C ALA A 120 -9.48 13.36 4.34
N VAL A 121 -9.11 12.16 3.85
CA VAL A 121 -7.72 11.84 3.47
C VAL A 121 -7.21 12.83 2.42
N ALA A 122 -7.98 13.07 1.35
CA ALA A 122 -7.58 14.01 0.31
C ALA A 122 -7.47 15.47 0.85
N ARG A 123 -8.39 15.88 1.73
CA ARG A 123 -8.30 17.21 2.38
C ARG A 123 -7.07 17.33 3.28
N GLU A 124 -6.75 16.30 4.06
CA GLU A 124 -5.56 16.28 4.91
C GLU A 124 -4.28 16.29 4.06
N GLY A 125 -4.21 15.48 3.01
CA GLY A 125 -3.12 15.54 2.03
C GLY A 125 -2.94 16.94 1.47
N ARG A 126 -4.05 17.60 1.05
CA ARG A 126 -3.99 18.99 0.59
C ARG A 126 -3.51 19.94 1.69
N ARG A 127 -3.90 19.74 2.94
CA ARG A 127 -3.46 20.58 4.05
C ARG A 127 -1.96 20.46 4.31
N VAL A 128 -1.45 19.23 4.41
CA VAL A 128 -0.05 18.99 4.81
C VAL A 128 0.95 19.18 3.68
N LEU A 129 0.57 18.95 2.42
CA LEU A 129 1.46 19.18 1.28
C LEU A 129 1.62 20.67 0.99
N ARG A 130 2.77 21.05 0.48
CA ARG A 130 2.98 22.36 -0.14
C ARG A 130 2.31 22.44 -1.52
N PRO A 131 1.97 23.64 -2.02
CA PRO A 131 1.55 23.79 -3.41
C PRO A 131 2.58 23.16 -4.36
N GLY A 132 2.11 22.37 -5.33
CA GLY A 132 2.95 21.61 -6.24
C GLY A 132 3.49 20.30 -5.66
N GLY A 133 3.20 19.95 -4.41
CA GLY A 133 3.54 18.67 -3.80
C GLY A 133 2.74 17.51 -4.39
N TYR A 134 3.19 16.28 -4.12
CA TYR A 134 2.66 15.07 -4.72
C TYR A 134 1.94 14.19 -3.71
N VAL A 135 0.84 13.55 -4.14
CA VAL A 135 0.26 12.37 -3.51
C VAL A 135 0.51 11.17 -4.39
N CYS A 136 1.04 10.11 -3.83
CA CYS A 136 1.27 8.84 -4.51
C CYS A 136 0.49 7.73 -3.84
N ILE A 137 -0.33 7.01 -4.62
CA ILE A 137 -1.15 5.91 -4.14
C ILE A 137 -0.78 4.64 -4.90
N ARG A 138 -0.28 3.65 -4.16
CA ARG A 138 -0.09 2.27 -4.58
C ARG A 138 -1.16 1.43 -3.90
N ASN A 139 -2.19 1.01 -4.63
CA ASN A 139 -3.32 0.30 -4.03
C ASN A 139 -3.98 -0.66 -5.02
N SER A 140 -4.64 -1.69 -4.50
CA SER A 140 -5.54 -2.50 -5.30
C SER A 140 -6.89 -1.79 -5.44
N THR A 141 -7.53 -1.96 -6.59
CA THR A 141 -8.87 -1.46 -6.88
C THR A 141 -9.81 -2.62 -7.22
N ARG A 142 -11.08 -2.34 -7.46
CA ARG A 142 -12.06 -3.36 -7.93
C ARG A 142 -11.63 -3.99 -9.24
N GLU A 143 -10.87 -3.26 -10.05
CA GLU A 143 -10.37 -3.69 -11.36
C GLU A 143 -9.06 -4.48 -11.28
N THR A 144 -8.46 -4.62 -10.08
CA THR A 144 -7.23 -5.39 -9.89
C THR A 144 -7.48 -6.88 -10.19
N ASP A 145 -6.63 -7.45 -11.04
CA ASP A 145 -6.61 -8.90 -11.28
C ASP A 145 -5.66 -9.59 -10.29
N PHE A 146 -6.25 -10.20 -9.26
CA PHE A 146 -5.49 -10.94 -8.26
C PHE A 146 -5.18 -12.35 -8.77
N PRO A 147 -3.93 -12.83 -8.71
CA PRO A 147 -3.54 -14.16 -9.23
C PRO A 147 -4.33 -15.32 -8.61
N HIS A 148 -4.78 -15.16 -7.36
CA HIS A 148 -5.55 -16.16 -6.62
C HIS A 148 -7.07 -15.98 -6.69
N ARG A 149 -7.58 -14.90 -7.31
CA ARG A 149 -9.00 -14.52 -7.33
C ARG A 149 -9.92 -15.67 -7.75
N ARG A 150 -9.57 -16.40 -8.80
CA ARG A 150 -10.37 -17.53 -9.32
C ARG A 150 -10.54 -18.69 -8.35
N PHE A 151 -9.67 -18.79 -7.35
CA PHE A 151 -9.71 -19.87 -6.36
C PHE A 151 -10.53 -19.51 -5.11
N PHE A 152 -10.86 -18.24 -4.95
CA PHE A 152 -11.60 -17.71 -3.80
C PHE A 152 -12.84 -16.92 -4.26
N PRO A 153 -13.89 -17.59 -4.78
CA PRO A 153 -15.09 -16.91 -5.31
C PRO A 153 -15.77 -15.96 -4.29
N ALA A 154 -15.69 -16.28 -3.00
CA ALA A 154 -16.24 -15.44 -1.94
C ALA A 154 -15.54 -14.07 -1.80
N MET A 155 -14.34 -13.88 -2.36
CA MET A 155 -13.67 -12.58 -2.42
C MET A 155 -14.42 -11.55 -3.29
N GLU A 156 -15.23 -11.98 -4.25
CA GLU A 156 -15.90 -11.06 -5.19
C GLU A 156 -16.78 -10.04 -4.47
N SER A 157 -17.53 -10.47 -3.46
CA SER A 157 -18.35 -9.57 -2.65
C SER A 157 -17.51 -8.59 -1.83
N LEU A 158 -16.38 -9.06 -1.30
CA LEU A 158 -15.44 -8.24 -0.53
C LEU A 158 -14.71 -7.22 -1.42
N ILE A 159 -14.29 -7.63 -2.61
CA ILE A 159 -13.70 -6.73 -3.61
C ILE A 159 -14.68 -5.62 -3.96
N ALA A 160 -15.95 -5.97 -4.23
CA ALA A 160 -16.98 -5.01 -4.61
C ALA A 160 -17.32 -4.02 -3.48
N SER A 161 -17.30 -4.47 -2.21
CA SER A 161 -17.66 -3.63 -1.06
C SER A 161 -16.51 -2.77 -0.54
N ASP A 162 -15.30 -3.31 -0.52
CA ASP A 162 -14.20 -2.71 0.23
C ASP A 162 -13.21 -1.94 -0.64
N LEU A 163 -13.00 -2.38 -1.88
CA LEU A 163 -12.06 -1.71 -2.75
C LEU A 163 -12.69 -0.55 -3.50
N PRO A 164 -12.01 0.59 -3.61
CA PRO A 164 -12.44 1.68 -4.48
C PRO A 164 -12.27 1.28 -5.95
N SER A 165 -13.03 1.90 -6.86
CA SER A 165 -12.68 1.87 -8.27
C SER A 165 -11.56 2.85 -8.59
N ARG A 166 -10.88 2.67 -9.74
CA ARG A 166 -9.92 3.65 -10.27
C ARG A 166 -10.54 5.03 -10.43
N GLN A 167 -11.81 5.06 -10.83
CA GLN A 167 -12.53 6.32 -11.03
C GLN A 167 -12.85 7.01 -9.71
N ASP A 168 -13.22 6.25 -8.65
CA ASP A 168 -13.49 6.82 -7.33
C ASP A 168 -12.23 7.51 -6.77
N ILE A 169 -11.06 6.88 -6.89
CA ILE A 169 -9.80 7.48 -6.44
C ILE A 169 -9.53 8.81 -7.17
N LYS A 170 -9.64 8.81 -8.50
CA LYS A 170 -9.42 10.02 -9.31
C LYS A 170 -10.41 11.12 -8.99
N ALA A 171 -11.69 10.79 -8.81
CA ALA A 171 -12.73 11.76 -8.48
C ALA A 171 -12.48 12.41 -7.13
N VAL A 172 -12.23 11.62 -6.08
CA VAL A 172 -11.97 12.13 -4.72
C VAL A 172 -10.80 13.12 -4.71
N PHE A 173 -9.67 12.80 -5.33
CA PHE A 173 -8.52 13.70 -5.34
C PHE A 173 -8.77 14.92 -6.24
N GLY A 174 -9.39 14.75 -7.41
CA GLY A 174 -9.75 15.85 -8.30
C GLY A 174 -10.67 16.88 -7.64
N GLU A 175 -11.71 16.43 -6.93
CA GLU A 175 -12.65 17.27 -6.19
C GLU A 175 -11.99 18.02 -5.01
N ASN A 176 -10.85 17.54 -4.53
CA ASN A 176 -10.10 18.12 -3.42
C ASN A 176 -8.85 18.91 -3.86
N GLY A 177 -8.77 19.34 -5.12
CA GLY A 177 -7.75 20.26 -5.63
C GLY A 177 -6.41 19.58 -5.91
N PHE A 178 -6.50 18.43 -6.57
CA PHE A 178 -5.36 17.71 -7.10
C PHE A 178 -5.57 17.39 -8.58
N THR A 179 -4.52 17.56 -9.36
CA THR A 179 -4.50 17.14 -10.77
C THR A 179 -3.81 15.79 -10.91
N VAL A 180 -4.40 14.88 -11.68
CA VAL A 180 -3.82 13.56 -12.00
C VAL A 180 -2.57 13.76 -12.87
N VAL A 181 -1.42 13.24 -12.44
CA VAL A 181 -0.17 13.20 -13.22
C VAL A 181 0.01 11.83 -13.86
N VAL A 182 -0.20 10.76 -13.07
CA VAL A 182 -0.12 9.37 -13.53
C VAL A 182 -1.31 8.59 -13.00
N ALA A 183 -1.86 7.71 -13.83
CA ALA A 183 -2.82 6.70 -13.42
C ALA A 183 -2.59 5.46 -14.32
N GLU A 184 -1.86 4.49 -13.80
CA GLU A 184 -1.45 3.30 -14.56
C GLU A 184 -1.49 2.04 -13.70
N VAL A 185 -1.35 0.90 -14.35
CA VAL A 185 -1.19 -0.40 -13.69
C VAL A 185 0.27 -0.80 -13.74
N VAL A 186 0.83 -1.12 -12.58
CA VAL A 186 2.21 -1.58 -12.43
C VAL A 186 2.23 -3.08 -12.10
N LYS A 187 2.88 -3.85 -12.97
CA LYS A 187 3.04 -5.29 -12.77
C LYS A 187 4.25 -5.58 -11.89
N GLN A 188 4.03 -6.39 -10.84
CA GLN A 188 5.09 -6.81 -9.92
C GLN A 188 5.14 -8.32 -9.74
N VAL A 189 6.32 -8.86 -9.44
CA VAL A 189 6.50 -10.27 -9.09
C VAL A 189 6.15 -10.48 -7.62
N MET A 190 5.16 -11.33 -7.35
CA MET A 190 4.70 -11.69 -6.03
C MET A 190 5.46 -12.87 -5.42
N ALA A 191 5.82 -13.83 -6.28
CA ALA A 191 6.56 -15.03 -5.89
C ALA A 191 7.33 -15.59 -7.10
N PRO A 192 8.45 -16.29 -6.87
CA PRO A 192 9.25 -16.89 -7.94
C PRO A 192 8.54 -18.04 -8.66
N ASN A 193 7.59 -18.69 -8.01
CA ASN A 193 6.78 -19.78 -8.54
C ASN A 193 5.46 -19.90 -7.76
N TRP A 194 4.58 -20.78 -8.22
CA TRP A 194 3.28 -21.01 -7.57
C TRP A 194 3.39 -21.66 -6.20
N GLU A 195 4.33 -22.56 -5.98
CA GLU A 195 4.56 -23.19 -4.68
C GLU A 195 4.85 -22.12 -3.60
N ALA A 196 5.77 -21.20 -3.88
CA ALA A 196 6.08 -20.08 -2.99
C ALA A 196 4.88 -19.12 -2.83
N PHE A 197 4.07 -18.94 -3.88
CA PHE A 197 2.87 -18.10 -3.81
C PHE A 197 1.78 -18.74 -2.95
N ILE A 198 1.54 -20.06 -3.09
CA ILE A 198 0.61 -20.82 -2.25
C ILE A 198 1.04 -20.77 -0.79
N ALA A 199 2.33 -21.02 -0.50
CA ALA A 199 2.86 -20.93 0.86
C ALA A 199 2.68 -19.52 1.47
N LYS A 200 2.84 -18.46 0.66
CA LYS A 200 2.58 -17.09 1.07
C LYS A 200 1.09 -16.81 1.31
N THR A 201 0.22 -17.32 0.44
CA THR A 201 -1.24 -17.21 0.56
C THR A 201 -1.75 -17.92 1.81
N ALA A 202 -1.18 -19.09 2.15
CA ALA A 202 -1.51 -19.85 3.35
C ALA A 202 -1.29 -19.10 4.67
N LEU A 203 -0.44 -18.06 4.67
CA LEU A 203 -0.27 -17.17 5.82
C LEU A 203 -1.49 -16.26 6.08
N ARG A 204 -2.45 -16.22 5.18
CA ARG A 204 -3.73 -15.49 5.28
C ARG A 204 -3.56 -14.01 5.71
N ALA A 205 -2.46 -13.38 5.30
CA ALA A 205 -2.15 -12.01 5.69
C ALA A 205 -2.71 -10.94 4.72
N ASP A 206 -3.44 -11.35 3.69
CA ASP A 206 -4.20 -10.46 2.82
C ASP A 206 -5.50 -10.04 3.52
N SER A 207 -5.86 -8.75 3.45
CA SER A 207 -7.02 -8.19 4.16
C SER A 207 -8.36 -8.75 3.66
N LEU A 208 -8.45 -9.16 2.39
CA LEU A 208 -9.65 -9.82 1.84
C LEU A 208 -9.69 -11.30 2.26
N LEU A 209 -8.58 -12.03 2.10
CA LEU A 209 -8.49 -13.43 2.51
C LEU A 209 -8.70 -13.62 4.02
N ALA A 210 -8.24 -12.69 4.83
CA ALA A 210 -8.42 -12.74 6.29
C ALA A 210 -9.88 -12.67 6.73
N ARG A 211 -10.78 -12.18 5.89
CA ARG A 211 -12.22 -12.04 6.15
C ARG A 211 -13.08 -13.20 5.66
N LEU A 212 -12.52 -14.09 4.86
CA LEU A 212 -13.20 -15.33 4.48
C LEU A 212 -13.43 -16.20 5.71
N SER A 213 -14.46 -17.02 5.70
CA SER A 213 -14.59 -18.10 6.68
C SER A 213 -13.44 -19.10 6.55
N ASP A 214 -13.20 -19.91 7.58
CA ASP A 214 -12.15 -20.91 7.52
C ASP A 214 -12.41 -21.95 6.43
N ASP A 215 -13.67 -22.35 6.24
CA ASP A 215 -14.07 -23.30 5.20
C ASP A 215 -13.83 -22.74 3.79
N GLU A 216 -14.24 -21.49 3.52
CA GLU A 216 -14.01 -20.82 2.24
C GLU A 216 -12.51 -20.67 1.95
N PHE A 217 -11.74 -20.30 2.96
CA PHE A 217 -10.30 -20.14 2.84
C PHE A 217 -9.60 -21.48 2.56
N GLN A 218 -9.90 -22.53 3.32
CA GLN A 218 -9.31 -23.85 3.12
C GLN A 218 -9.70 -24.47 1.77
N HIS A 219 -10.95 -24.28 1.35
CA HIS A 219 -11.41 -24.73 0.04
C HIS A 219 -10.61 -24.05 -1.09
N GLY A 220 -10.47 -22.73 -1.04
CA GLY A 220 -9.70 -21.97 -2.03
C GLY A 220 -8.21 -22.36 -2.04
N LEU A 221 -7.60 -22.54 -0.87
CA LEU A 221 -6.20 -22.95 -0.76
C LEU A 221 -5.97 -24.35 -1.37
N SER A 222 -6.83 -25.31 -1.03
CA SER A 222 -6.78 -26.67 -1.61
C SER A 222 -6.99 -26.66 -3.13
N ALA A 223 -7.86 -25.79 -3.63
CA ALA A 223 -8.05 -25.61 -5.08
C ALA A 223 -6.79 -25.06 -5.76
N MET A 224 -6.05 -24.13 -5.10
CA MET A 224 -4.76 -23.67 -5.59
C MET A 224 -3.72 -24.79 -5.64
N GLU A 225 -3.62 -25.61 -4.58
CA GLU A 225 -2.65 -26.71 -4.47
C GLU A 225 -2.87 -27.79 -5.52
N ASN A 226 -4.14 -28.07 -5.85
CA ASN A 226 -4.51 -29.10 -6.82
C ASN A 226 -4.52 -28.63 -8.28
N HIS A 227 -4.29 -27.33 -8.53
CA HIS A 227 -4.30 -26.79 -9.87
C HIS A 227 -2.94 -26.94 -10.56
N GLU A 228 -2.95 -27.41 -11.83
CA GLU A 228 -1.74 -27.42 -12.67
C GLU A 228 -1.27 -25.99 -12.95
N HIS A 229 -0.20 -25.57 -12.30
CA HIS A 229 0.41 -24.26 -12.49
C HIS A 229 1.54 -24.35 -13.53
N ARG A 230 1.33 -23.74 -14.71
CA ARG A 230 2.37 -23.60 -15.73
C ARG A 230 2.99 -22.22 -15.62
N GLY A 231 4.30 -22.15 -15.60
CA GLY A 231 5.05 -20.90 -15.56
C GLY A 231 5.94 -20.76 -14.34
N SER A 232 6.88 -19.85 -14.40
CA SER A 232 7.91 -19.69 -13.39
C SER A 232 7.44 -18.76 -12.27
N SER A 233 7.13 -17.51 -12.57
CA SER A 233 6.82 -16.50 -11.55
C SER A 233 5.34 -16.15 -11.51
N VAL A 234 4.83 -15.85 -10.33
CA VAL A 234 3.50 -15.28 -10.13
C VAL A 234 3.59 -13.78 -10.08
N THR A 235 2.81 -13.11 -10.91
CA THR A 235 2.77 -11.64 -10.97
C THR A 235 1.41 -11.13 -10.55
N GLU A 236 1.40 -9.91 -10.02
CA GLU A 236 0.20 -9.17 -9.62
C GLU A 236 0.24 -7.80 -10.28
N GLU A 237 -0.92 -7.28 -10.60
CA GLU A 237 -1.13 -5.93 -11.08
C GLU A 237 -1.58 -5.05 -9.93
N ILE A 238 -0.93 -3.89 -9.76
CA ILE A 238 -1.26 -2.93 -8.72
C ILE A 238 -1.47 -1.57 -9.36
N ASP A 239 -2.53 -0.89 -8.97
CA ASP A 239 -2.82 0.45 -9.45
C ASP A 239 -1.85 1.46 -8.83
N TRP A 240 -1.33 2.33 -9.67
CA TRP A 240 -0.42 3.41 -9.33
C TRP A 240 -1.01 4.74 -9.76
N PHE A 241 -1.18 5.63 -8.80
CA PHE A 241 -1.65 6.99 -9.03
C PHE A 241 -0.64 7.98 -8.49
N VAL A 242 -0.38 9.01 -9.27
CA VAL A 242 0.36 10.21 -8.85
C VAL A 242 -0.53 11.41 -9.11
N PHE A 243 -0.76 12.17 -8.07
CA PHE A 243 -1.49 13.42 -8.10
C PHE A 243 -0.56 14.55 -7.71
N ARG A 244 -0.79 15.72 -8.29
CA ARG A 244 -0.09 16.95 -7.93
C ARG A 244 -1.07 17.91 -7.29
N ARG A 245 -0.70 18.48 -6.14
CA ARG A 245 -1.47 19.54 -5.49
C ARG A 245 -1.43 20.82 -6.34
N ASP A 246 -2.60 21.37 -6.65
CA ASP A 246 -2.78 22.65 -7.33
C ASP A 246 -2.33 23.84 -6.47
#